data_bc3aa3544afb3cdbcc4ae6f673143cba
#
_entry.id   bc3aa3544afb3cdbcc4ae6f673143cba
#
_cell.length_a   1.000
_cell.length_b   1.000
_cell.length_c   1.000
_cell.angle_alpha   90.00
_cell.angle_beta   90.00
_cell.angle_gamma   90.00
#
_symmetry.space_group_name_H-M   'P 1'
#
loop_
_entity.id
_entity.type
_entity.pdbx_description
1 polymer ?
#
loop_
_entity_poly.entity_id
_entity_poly.type
_entity_poly.pdbx_seq_one_letter_code
_entity_poly.pdbx_strand_id
1 'polypeptide(L)'
;MDRKDCHVEHAGNGSDYFVNLMLDSYIALCPRGTGGQSFRMYEAMQIGTVPLYISDVDCRPFRNWIDWDICSLYVPTAEGLNDYLESLVPYKDKLLKMGELARRTYFDHLVYAKWCKYVIRELELI
;
A
#
# COMPACT_ATOMS: atom_id res chain seq x y z
N MET A 1 -9.68 5.82 -16.55
CA MET A 1 -10.48 5.89 -15.30
C MET A 1 -10.94 7.32 -15.12
N ASP A 2 -12.23 7.54 -15.26
CA ASP A 2 -12.83 8.89 -15.38
C ASP A 2 -13.47 9.37 -14.07
N ARG A 3 -12.79 9.14 -12.95
CA ARG A 3 -13.28 9.57 -11.63
C ARG A 3 -12.67 10.92 -11.27
N LYS A 4 -13.51 11.86 -10.86
CA LYS A 4 -13.07 13.19 -10.41
C LYS A 4 -12.32 13.16 -9.07
N ASP A 5 -12.51 12.12 -8.27
CA ASP A 5 -11.86 11.88 -6.99
C ASP A 5 -10.59 11.04 -7.11
N CYS A 6 -10.18 10.70 -8.33
CA CYS A 6 -8.96 9.96 -8.62
C CYS A 6 -7.99 10.81 -9.44
N HIS A 7 -6.73 10.78 -9.06
CA HIS A 7 -5.65 11.41 -9.79
C HIS A 7 -4.75 10.35 -10.41
N VAL A 8 -4.60 10.40 -11.74
CA VAL A 8 -3.69 9.53 -12.50
C VAL A 8 -2.86 10.40 -13.41
N GLU A 9 -1.55 10.34 -13.27
CA GLU A 9 -0.63 11.16 -14.01
C GLU A 9 0.63 10.39 -14.40
N HIS A 10 1.11 10.58 -15.62
CA HIS A 10 2.41 10.07 -16.04
C HIS A 10 3.52 10.97 -15.50
N ALA A 11 4.53 10.33 -14.96
CA ALA A 11 5.63 10.93 -14.22
C ALA A 11 6.40 12.04 -14.96
N GLY A 12 7.08 12.86 -14.18
CA GLY A 12 8.00 13.88 -14.66
C GLY A 12 8.05 15.11 -13.76
N ASN A 13 7.21 15.15 -12.73
CA ASN A 13 7.07 16.35 -11.89
C ASN A 13 7.98 16.35 -10.66
N GLY A 14 8.87 15.36 -10.53
CA GLY A 14 9.81 15.27 -9.42
C GLY A 14 9.23 14.63 -8.15
N SER A 15 10.13 14.31 -7.21
CA SER A 15 9.79 13.56 -6.00
C SER A 15 8.88 14.32 -5.04
N ASP A 16 9.05 15.65 -4.92
CA ASP A 16 8.25 16.47 -4.00
C ASP A 16 6.79 16.54 -4.43
N TYR A 17 6.54 16.67 -5.73
CA TYR A 17 5.18 16.65 -6.28
C TYR A 17 4.49 15.32 -5.98
N PHE A 18 5.19 14.22 -6.19
CA PHE A 18 4.69 12.88 -5.94
C PHE A 18 4.33 12.67 -4.46
N VAL A 19 5.24 13.05 -3.55
CA VAL A 19 5.02 12.93 -2.10
C VAL A 19 3.82 13.76 -1.66
N ASN A 20 3.72 15.00 -2.13
CA ASN A 20 2.60 15.88 -1.79
C ASN A 20 1.27 15.33 -2.29
N LEU A 21 1.24 14.77 -3.49
CA LEU A 21 0.03 14.14 -4.03
C LEU A 21 -0.41 12.95 -3.18
N MET A 22 0.53 12.11 -2.73
CA MET A 22 0.21 10.99 -1.86
C MET A 22 -0.26 11.44 -0.48
N LEU A 23 0.35 12.50 0.09
CA LEU A 23 -0.07 13.07 1.38
C LEU A 23 -1.50 13.61 1.34
N ASP A 24 -1.94 14.10 0.21
CA ASP A 24 -3.30 14.60 0.00
C ASP A 24 -4.32 13.50 -0.35
N SER A 25 -3.89 12.24 -0.38
CA SER A 25 -4.71 11.10 -0.78
C SER A 25 -5.00 10.18 0.39
N TYR A 26 -6.19 9.60 0.44
CA TYR A 26 -6.53 8.52 1.38
C TYR A 26 -5.91 7.19 0.97
N ILE A 27 -5.88 6.91 -0.33
CA ILE A 27 -5.46 5.63 -0.90
C ILE A 27 -4.48 5.88 -2.02
N ALA A 28 -3.39 5.11 -2.05
CA ALA A 28 -2.46 5.05 -3.16
C ALA A 28 -2.66 3.73 -3.92
N LEU A 29 -2.91 3.81 -5.21
CA LEU A 29 -3.00 2.62 -6.05
C LEU A 29 -1.59 2.07 -6.29
N CYS A 30 -1.40 0.81 -5.94
CA CYS A 30 -0.10 0.14 -5.95
C CYS A 30 -0.16 -1.10 -6.84
N PRO A 31 -0.21 -0.94 -8.16
CA PRO A 31 -0.18 -2.09 -9.06
C PRO A 31 1.17 -2.80 -8.96
N ARG A 32 1.13 -4.12 -9.16
CA ARG A 32 2.35 -4.92 -9.15
C ARG A 32 3.34 -4.44 -10.22
N GLY A 33 4.62 -4.60 -9.92
CA GLY A 33 5.67 -4.51 -10.91
C GLY A 33 5.93 -5.86 -11.59
N THR A 34 7.06 -5.97 -12.27
CA THR A 34 7.48 -7.18 -12.98
C THR A 34 7.63 -8.39 -12.05
N GLY A 35 8.08 -8.17 -10.81
CA GLY A 35 8.32 -9.21 -9.80
C GLY A 35 7.16 -9.48 -8.85
N GLY A 36 5.97 -8.96 -9.12
CA GLY A 36 4.80 -9.13 -8.24
C GLY A 36 4.72 -8.10 -7.12
N GLN A 37 5.81 -7.48 -6.73
CA GLN A 37 5.83 -6.46 -5.69
C GLN A 37 5.61 -5.05 -6.26
N SER A 38 5.25 -4.11 -5.39
CA SER A 38 5.10 -2.70 -5.74
C SER A 38 5.88 -1.84 -4.74
N PHE A 39 6.86 -1.10 -5.24
CA PHE A 39 7.59 -0.12 -4.41
C PHE A 39 6.65 0.99 -3.89
N ARG A 40 5.63 1.32 -4.66
CA ARG A 40 4.62 2.31 -4.29
C ARG A 40 3.93 1.95 -2.97
N MET A 41 3.74 0.67 -2.70
CA MET A 41 3.13 0.19 -1.47
C MET A 41 3.93 0.66 -0.24
N TYR A 42 5.24 0.49 -0.27
CA TYR A 42 6.11 0.88 0.84
C TYR A 42 6.25 2.39 0.96
N GLU A 43 6.30 3.10 -0.16
CA GLU A 43 6.31 4.57 -0.17
C GLU A 43 5.02 5.14 0.45
N ALA A 44 3.87 4.59 0.10
CA ALA A 44 2.59 4.98 0.68
C ALA A 44 2.55 4.74 2.19
N MET A 45 3.03 3.60 2.66
CA MET A 45 3.09 3.27 4.08
C MET A 45 3.93 4.28 4.86
N GLN A 46 5.07 4.70 4.32
CA GLN A 46 5.98 5.64 4.98
C GLN A 46 5.31 6.98 5.28
N ILE A 47 4.41 7.43 4.46
CA ILE A 47 3.73 8.72 4.62
C ILE A 47 2.32 8.60 5.21
N GLY A 48 1.87 7.39 5.53
CA GLY A 48 0.58 7.16 6.16
C GLY A 48 -0.61 7.17 5.22
N THR A 49 -0.39 6.94 3.93
CA THR A 49 -1.45 6.75 2.93
C THR A 49 -1.71 5.26 2.79
N VAL A 50 -2.99 4.87 2.73
CA VAL A 50 -3.35 3.44 2.62
C VAL A 50 -2.94 2.89 1.27
N PRO A 51 -2.05 1.89 1.21
CA PRO A 51 -1.75 1.24 -0.06
C PRO A 51 -2.89 0.30 -0.46
N LEU A 52 -3.38 0.46 -1.67
CA LEU A 52 -4.25 -0.52 -2.32
C LEU A 52 -3.39 -1.34 -3.30
N TYR A 53 -3.00 -2.51 -2.86
CA TYR A 53 -2.15 -3.40 -3.64
C TYR A 53 -2.99 -4.17 -4.67
N ILE A 54 -2.58 -4.08 -5.93
CA ILE A 54 -3.28 -4.71 -7.05
C ILE A 54 -2.33 -5.73 -7.69
N SER A 55 -2.57 -7.00 -7.47
CA SER A 55 -1.72 -8.07 -7.99
C SER A 55 -2.48 -9.38 -8.07
N ASP A 56 -2.22 -10.14 -9.11
CA ASP A 56 -2.73 -11.51 -9.28
C ASP A 56 -2.13 -12.50 -8.26
N VAL A 57 -0.99 -12.14 -7.68
CA VAL A 57 -0.33 -12.90 -6.61
C VAL A 57 -0.09 -11.98 -5.43
N ASP A 58 -0.48 -12.41 -4.24
CA ASP A 58 -0.24 -11.66 -3.02
C ASP A 58 1.21 -11.84 -2.56
N CYS A 59 2.05 -10.86 -2.87
CA CYS A 59 3.47 -10.82 -2.51
C CYS A 59 3.75 -9.93 -1.29
N ARG A 60 2.75 -9.61 -0.47
CA ARG A 60 2.98 -8.88 0.78
C ARG A 60 3.82 -9.75 1.71
N PRO A 61 4.99 -9.25 2.18
CA PRO A 61 5.95 -10.09 2.89
C PRO A 61 5.58 -10.36 4.35
N PHE A 62 6.13 -11.42 4.90
CA PHE A 62 6.08 -11.72 6.34
C PHE A 62 4.67 -11.83 6.92
N ARG A 63 3.75 -12.45 6.18
CA ARG A 63 2.33 -12.57 6.58
C ARG A 63 2.11 -13.39 7.86
N ASN A 64 3.09 -14.17 8.28
CA ASN A 64 3.03 -14.89 9.56
C ASN A 64 3.21 -13.96 10.77
N TRP A 65 3.75 -12.76 10.57
CA TRP A 65 4.08 -11.82 11.63
C TRP A 65 3.49 -10.43 11.46
N ILE A 66 3.10 -10.08 10.23
CA ILE A 66 2.50 -8.78 9.90
C ILE A 66 1.07 -9.00 9.44
N ASP A 67 0.13 -8.37 10.13
CA ASP A 67 -1.27 -8.35 9.70
C ASP A 67 -1.47 -7.24 8.67
N TRP A 68 -1.39 -7.63 7.40
CA TRP A 68 -1.54 -6.69 6.29
C TRP A 68 -2.97 -6.15 6.13
N ASP A 69 -3.97 -6.85 6.64
CA ASP A 69 -5.38 -6.45 6.47
C ASP A 69 -5.75 -5.23 7.29
N ILE A 70 -4.99 -4.92 8.37
CA ILE A 70 -5.22 -3.72 9.17
C ILE A 70 -4.54 -2.48 8.60
N CYS A 71 -3.60 -2.63 7.67
CA CYS A 71 -2.75 -1.54 7.19
C CYS A 71 -2.64 -1.45 5.67
N SER A 72 -3.35 -2.29 4.93
CA SER A 72 -3.37 -2.26 3.47
C SER A 72 -4.66 -2.83 2.92
N LEU A 73 -4.95 -2.50 1.67
CA LEU A 73 -6.04 -3.08 0.90
C LEU A 73 -5.45 -3.94 -0.22
N TYR A 74 -6.16 -4.98 -0.61
CA TYR A 74 -5.72 -5.89 -1.65
C TYR A 74 -6.85 -6.26 -2.60
N VAL A 75 -6.58 -6.20 -3.89
CA VAL A 75 -7.45 -6.74 -4.94
C VAL A 75 -6.61 -7.51 -5.96
N PRO A 76 -7.10 -8.66 -6.46
CA PRO A 76 -6.32 -9.49 -7.40
C PRO A 76 -6.24 -8.90 -8.81
N THR A 77 -7.16 -8.01 -9.17
CA THR A 77 -7.25 -7.41 -10.51
C THR A 77 -7.84 -6.01 -10.41
N ALA A 78 -7.58 -5.18 -11.42
CA ALA A 78 -8.18 -3.86 -11.55
C ALA A 78 -9.65 -3.91 -12.02
N GLU A 79 -10.15 -5.09 -12.38
CA GLU A 79 -11.56 -5.28 -12.74
C GLU A 79 -12.45 -4.96 -11.54
N GLY A 80 -13.47 -4.14 -11.74
CA GLY A 80 -14.38 -3.69 -10.67
C GLY A 80 -13.75 -2.68 -9.70
N LEU A 81 -12.59 -2.13 -10.01
CA LEU A 81 -11.87 -1.19 -9.14
C LEU A 81 -12.71 0.06 -8.82
N ASN A 82 -13.43 0.59 -9.81
CA ASN A 82 -14.29 1.76 -9.61
C ASN A 82 -15.36 1.51 -8.55
N ASP A 83 -16.05 0.38 -8.63
CA ASP A 83 -17.11 0.00 -7.68
C ASP A 83 -16.50 -0.23 -6.28
N TYR A 84 -15.33 -0.84 -6.23
CA TYR A 84 -14.61 -1.05 -4.97
C TYR A 84 -14.23 0.27 -4.30
N LEU A 85 -13.66 1.21 -5.05
CA LEU A 85 -13.31 2.54 -4.53
C LEU A 85 -14.56 3.31 -4.08
N GLU A 86 -15.65 3.21 -4.83
CA GLU A 86 -16.91 3.83 -4.47
C GLU A 86 -17.43 3.30 -3.13
N SER A 87 -17.29 2.01 -2.87
CA SER A 87 -17.68 1.38 -1.62
C SER A 87 -16.88 1.87 -0.41
N LEU A 88 -15.69 2.41 -0.63
CA LEU A 88 -14.81 2.92 0.44
C LEU A 88 -15.06 4.38 0.81
N VAL A 89 -15.76 5.14 -0.05
CA VAL A 89 -16.00 6.58 0.17
C VAL A 89 -16.64 6.88 1.53
N PRO A 90 -17.64 6.11 2.05
CA PRO A 90 -18.22 6.36 3.36
C PRO A 90 -17.27 6.10 4.56
N TYR A 91 -16.13 5.45 4.32
CA TYR A 91 -15.23 4.96 5.38
C TYR A 91 -13.92 5.75 5.48
N LYS A 92 -13.95 7.06 5.20
CA LYS A 92 -12.75 7.92 5.22
C LYS A 92 -12.03 7.91 6.57
N ASP A 93 -12.76 7.96 7.68
CA ASP A 93 -12.16 7.91 9.02
C ASP A 93 -11.44 6.59 9.27
N LYS A 94 -12.01 5.49 8.80
CA LYS A 94 -11.38 4.17 8.89
C LYS A 94 -10.12 4.10 8.05
N LEU A 95 -10.13 4.71 6.87
CA LEU A 95 -8.95 4.79 5.99
C LEU A 95 -7.84 5.62 6.62
N LEU A 96 -8.15 6.72 7.30
CA LEU A 96 -7.16 7.51 8.03
C LEU A 96 -6.46 6.68 9.12
N LYS A 97 -7.23 5.93 9.90
CA LYS A 97 -6.68 5.04 10.93
C LYS A 97 -5.82 3.92 10.31
N MET A 98 -6.27 3.37 9.21
CA MET A 98 -5.52 2.36 8.46
C MET A 98 -4.19 2.92 7.93
N GLY A 99 -4.19 4.16 7.46
CA GLY A 99 -2.97 4.85 7.03
C GLY A 99 -1.97 5.06 8.17
N GLU A 100 -2.45 5.44 9.36
CA GLU A 100 -1.60 5.54 10.56
C GLU A 100 -0.99 4.18 10.94
N LEU A 101 -1.79 3.12 10.88
CA LEU A 101 -1.31 1.76 11.12
C LEU A 101 -0.31 1.32 10.05
N ALA A 102 -0.51 1.70 8.79
CA ALA A 102 0.42 1.43 7.71
C ALA A 102 1.79 2.07 7.99
N ARG A 103 1.80 3.34 8.38
CA ARG A 103 3.04 4.04 8.74
C ARG A 103 3.73 3.37 9.92
N ARG A 104 2.99 3.06 10.96
CA ARG A 104 3.53 2.37 12.16
C ARG A 104 4.11 1.00 11.78
N THR A 105 3.39 0.22 11.00
CA THR A 105 3.84 -1.09 10.54
C THR A 105 5.15 -0.98 9.76
N TYR A 106 5.27 0.00 8.87
CA TYR A 106 6.49 0.21 8.12
C TYR A 106 7.69 0.48 9.04
N PHE A 107 7.58 1.44 9.95
CA PHE A 107 8.69 1.81 10.83
C PHE A 107 8.98 0.78 11.91
N ASP A 108 7.99 0.01 12.35
CA ASP A 108 8.17 -1.03 13.37
C ASP A 108 8.73 -2.34 12.79
N HIS A 109 8.46 -2.64 11.50
CA HIS A 109 8.73 -3.97 10.95
C HIS A 109 9.51 -3.98 9.64
N LEU A 110 9.37 -2.97 8.79
CA LEU A 110 9.84 -3.01 7.40
C LEU A 110 11.08 -2.17 7.11
N VAL A 111 11.53 -1.33 8.03
CA VAL A 111 12.80 -0.63 7.87
C VAL A 111 13.95 -1.64 7.87
N TYR A 112 15.01 -1.34 7.12
CA TYR A 112 16.12 -2.27 6.87
C TYR A 112 16.65 -2.95 8.15
N ALA A 113 16.81 -2.20 9.22
CA ALA A 113 17.33 -2.74 10.48
C ALA A 113 16.40 -3.73 11.18
N LYS A 114 15.13 -3.78 10.79
CA LYS A 114 14.10 -4.57 11.48
C LYS A 114 13.60 -5.77 10.68
N TRP A 115 13.50 -5.66 9.36
CA TRP A 115 12.93 -6.75 8.56
C TRP A 115 13.83 -7.98 8.47
N CYS A 116 15.14 -7.82 8.67
CA CYS A 116 16.10 -8.94 8.59
C CYS A 116 15.73 -10.09 9.54
N LYS A 117 15.20 -9.78 10.72
CA LYS A 117 14.75 -10.80 11.67
C LYS A 117 13.64 -11.70 11.10
N TYR A 118 12.78 -11.14 10.27
CA TYR A 118 11.69 -11.91 9.64
C TYR A 118 12.24 -12.81 8.54
N VAL A 119 13.22 -12.37 7.79
CA VAL A 119 13.91 -13.21 6.80
C VAL A 119 14.51 -14.44 7.49
N ILE A 120 15.19 -14.24 8.60
CA ILE A 120 15.78 -15.34 9.37
C ILE A 120 14.68 -16.31 9.85
N ARG A 121 13.59 -15.79 10.40
CA ARG A 121 12.46 -16.60 10.86
C ARG A 121 11.80 -17.39 9.72
N GLU A 122 11.63 -16.77 8.55
CA GLU A 122 11.09 -17.46 7.38
C GLU A 122 12.01 -18.62 6.94
N LEU A 123 13.31 -18.42 7.00
CA LEU A 123 14.30 -19.46 6.68
C LEU A 123 14.25 -20.61 7.69
N GLU A 124 13.95 -20.35 8.94
CA GLU A 124 13.82 -21.38 9.98
C GLU A 124 12.57 -22.26 9.78
N LEU A 125 11.57 -21.79 9.04
CA LEU A 125 10.33 -22.53 8.74
C LEU A 125 10.47 -23.51 7.56
N ILE A 126 11.57 -23.47 6.83
CA ILE A 126 11.79 -24.33 5.65
C ILE A 126 12.26 -25.74 6.08
#